data_de5a935b3dfd944cc72b78efe5f315c5
#
_entry.id   de5a935b3dfd944cc72b78efe5f315c5
#
_cell.length_a   1.000
_cell.length_b   1.000
_cell.length_c   1.000
_cell.angle_alpha   90.00
_cell.angle_beta   90.00
_cell.angle_gamma   90.00
#
_symmetry.space_group_name_H-M   'P 1'
#
loop_
_entity.id
_entity.type
_entity.pdbx_description
1 polymer ?
#
loop_
_entity_poly.entity_id
_entity_poly.type
_entity_poly.pdbx_seq_one_letter_code
_entity_poly.pdbx_strand_id
1 'polypeptide(L)'
;MAKAVYISPEYNPHSLKRDWGFFIETARPDIFSEISTTSLATLRQTLVRSLREIASANHIIAANKEGDSKPEPSSPSKVTTDIPEATANALYNEVGLDVLTLALLADVPLHRPLHISHNSLIGHWRWLRLVWRTLAQTEARPAAISPIEEFQPAQMLHDALLENRNNVAIAQLRQMFHDLHEGPCVGEPEQIDRDKLYSFLANLTLFCPFIGCELSCQYGLIEAPWTKGSLK
;
A
#
# COMPACT_ATOMS: atom_id res chain seq x y z
N MET A 1 32.68 0.65 3.96
CA MET A 1 32.04 0.73 2.62
C MET A 1 30.65 0.15 2.75
N ALA A 2 29.61 1.00 2.70
CA ALA A 2 28.23 0.53 2.68
C ALA A 2 28.02 -0.28 1.39
N LYS A 3 27.56 -1.53 1.50
CA LYS A 3 27.14 -2.33 0.35
C LYS A 3 26.02 -1.58 -0.35
N ALA A 4 26.23 -1.22 -1.62
CA ALA A 4 25.15 -0.69 -2.45
C ALA A 4 24.03 -1.73 -2.47
N VAL A 5 22.84 -1.33 -2.01
CA VAL A 5 21.63 -2.17 -2.08
C VAL A 5 21.31 -2.32 -3.56
N TYR A 6 21.33 -3.55 -4.08
CA TYR A 6 20.93 -3.82 -5.45
C TYR A 6 19.42 -3.65 -5.57
N ILE A 7 19.00 -2.59 -6.23
CA ILE A 7 17.60 -2.36 -6.55
C ILE A 7 17.31 -3.07 -7.87
N SER A 8 16.37 -4.00 -7.86
CA SER A 8 15.92 -4.64 -9.09
C SER A 8 15.36 -3.58 -10.04
N PRO A 9 15.81 -3.52 -11.31
CA PRO A 9 15.28 -2.58 -12.29
C PRO A 9 13.81 -2.86 -12.64
N GLU A 10 13.28 -4.01 -12.22
CA GLU A 10 11.90 -4.41 -12.47
C GLU A 10 11.13 -4.65 -11.17
N TYR A 11 9.87 -4.20 -11.14
CA TYR A 11 8.95 -4.54 -10.05
C TYR A 11 8.73 -6.05 -9.99
N ASN A 12 9.10 -6.65 -8.87
CA ASN A 12 8.94 -8.07 -8.62
C ASN A 12 8.38 -8.32 -7.20
N PRO A 13 7.08 -8.69 -7.07
CA PRO A 13 6.46 -8.91 -5.77
C PRO A 13 7.14 -10.03 -4.97
N HIS A 14 7.71 -11.04 -5.62
CA HIS A 14 8.40 -12.14 -4.92
C HIS A 14 9.72 -11.69 -4.29
N SER A 15 10.46 -10.81 -4.96
CA SER A 15 11.68 -10.22 -4.37
C SER A 15 11.33 -9.36 -3.17
N LEU A 16 10.30 -8.51 -3.28
CA LEU A 16 9.83 -7.70 -2.17
C LEU A 16 9.33 -8.56 -1.00
N LYS A 17 8.60 -9.65 -1.28
CA LYS A 17 8.18 -10.62 -0.25
C LYS A 17 9.38 -11.24 0.46
N ARG A 18 10.42 -11.63 -0.27
CA ARG A 18 11.65 -12.20 0.32
C ARG A 18 12.31 -11.20 1.29
N ASP A 19 12.38 -9.93 0.90
CA ASP A 19 13.14 -8.93 1.64
C ASP A 19 12.32 -8.33 2.80
N TRP A 20 11.02 -8.08 2.62
CA TRP A 20 10.14 -7.43 3.60
C TRP A 20 9.16 -8.36 4.31
N GLY A 21 9.04 -9.63 3.85
CA GLY A 21 7.98 -10.56 4.31
C GLY A 21 7.90 -10.67 5.82
N PHE A 22 9.01 -11.01 6.48
CA PHE A 22 9.04 -11.19 7.93
C PHE A 22 8.51 -9.95 8.71
N PHE A 23 8.89 -8.75 8.28
CA PHE A 23 8.50 -7.52 8.97
C PHE A 23 7.03 -7.18 8.77
N ILE A 24 6.54 -7.32 7.53
CA ILE A 24 5.15 -7.02 7.20
C ILE A 24 4.22 -8.08 7.81
N GLU A 25 4.60 -9.36 7.78
CA GLU A 25 3.86 -10.44 8.44
C GLU A 25 3.76 -10.22 9.95
N THR A 26 4.86 -9.79 10.58
CA THR A 26 4.87 -9.48 12.01
C THR A 26 4.04 -8.24 12.34
N ALA A 27 4.02 -7.24 11.47
CA ALA A 27 3.26 -6.00 11.67
C ALA A 27 1.75 -6.16 11.41
N ARG A 28 1.35 -7.14 10.59
CA ARG A 28 -0.06 -7.39 10.19
C ARG A 28 -0.44 -8.88 10.29
N PRO A 29 -0.31 -9.49 11.48
CA PRO A 29 -0.52 -10.93 11.66
C PRO A 29 -1.96 -11.38 11.35
N ASP A 30 -2.94 -10.51 11.56
CA ASP A 30 -4.35 -10.72 11.23
C ASP A 30 -4.54 -11.01 9.72
N ILE A 31 -3.96 -10.19 8.85
CA ILE A 31 -4.04 -10.35 7.39
C ILE A 31 -3.40 -11.68 6.95
N PHE A 32 -2.24 -12.01 7.48
CA PHE A 32 -1.52 -13.23 7.06
C PHE A 32 -2.16 -14.50 7.61
N SER A 33 -2.78 -14.44 8.80
CA SER A 33 -3.63 -15.53 9.30
C SER A 33 -4.79 -15.81 8.35
N GLU A 34 -5.48 -14.76 7.89
CA GLU A 34 -6.60 -14.90 6.96
C GLU A 34 -6.16 -15.42 5.57
N ILE A 35 -5.03 -14.98 5.06
CA ILE A 35 -4.48 -15.49 3.78
C ILE A 35 -4.30 -17.01 3.85
N SER A 36 -3.87 -17.54 4.99
CA SER A 36 -3.56 -18.96 5.14
C SER A 36 -4.80 -19.84 5.29
N THR A 37 -5.91 -19.32 5.83
CA THR A 37 -7.02 -20.15 6.34
C THR A 37 -8.37 -19.84 5.72
N THR A 38 -8.57 -18.71 5.03
CA THR A 38 -9.92 -18.22 4.73
C THR A 38 -10.19 -17.90 3.27
N SER A 39 -11.43 -17.48 3.03
CA SER A 39 -11.93 -17.08 1.73
C SER A 39 -11.50 -15.66 1.37
N LEU A 40 -11.51 -15.34 0.07
CA LEU A 40 -11.27 -13.98 -0.44
C LEU A 40 -12.23 -12.94 0.15
N ALA A 41 -13.47 -13.34 0.46
CA ALA A 41 -14.46 -12.46 1.07
C ALA A 41 -14.07 -12.08 2.51
N THR A 42 -13.59 -13.04 3.29
CA THR A 42 -13.13 -12.81 4.67
C THR A 42 -11.85 -11.98 4.67
N LEU A 43 -10.89 -12.32 3.80
CA LEU A 43 -9.67 -11.52 3.64
C LEU A 43 -10.00 -10.05 3.28
N ARG A 44 -10.95 -9.83 2.37
CA ARG A 44 -11.41 -8.47 2.01
C ARG A 44 -11.92 -7.70 3.22
N GLN A 45 -12.71 -8.33 4.09
CA GLN A 45 -13.20 -7.68 5.31
C GLN A 45 -12.07 -7.36 6.30
N THR A 46 -11.14 -8.31 6.50
CA THR A 46 -10.00 -8.11 7.39
C THR A 46 -9.11 -6.97 6.90
N LEU A 47 -8.86 -6.87 5.59
CA LEU A 47 -8.14 -5.73 5.01
C LEU A 47 -8.83 -4.39 5.28
N VAL A 48 -10.15 -4.31 5.08
CA VAL A 48 -10.92 -3.09 5.35
C VAL A 48 -10.86 -2.71 6.83
N ARG A 49 -11.04 -3.70 7.74
CA ARG A 49 -10.96 -3.48 9.19
C ARG A 49 -9.58 -2.98 9.59
N SER A 50 -8.51 -3.64 9.16
CA SER A 50 -7.13 -3.27 9.47
C SER A 50 -6.78 -1.86 8.98
N LEU A 51 -7.17 -1.50 7.75
CA LEU A 51 -6.97 -0.15 7.22
C LEU A 51 -7.73 0.92 8.00
N ARG A 52 -8.97 0.63 8.41
CA ARG A 52 -9.78 1.54 9.22
C ARG A 52 -9.20 1.70 10.62
N GLU A 53 -8.68 0.63 11.24
CA GLU A 53 -8.02 0.69 12.55
C GLU A 53 -6.76 1.57 12.49
N ILE A 54 -5.94 1.43 11.46
CA ILE A 54 -4.78 2.30 11.23
C ILE A 54 -5.23 3.76 11.05
N ALA A 55 -6.25 4.00 10.25
CA ALA A 55 -6.82 5.32 10.07
C ALA A 55 -7.35 5.90 11.39
N SER A 56 -8.10 5.12 12.17
CA SER A 56 -8.63 5.56 13.47
C SER A 56 -7.52 5.89 14.47
N ALA A 57 -6.47 5.09 14.54
CA ALA A 57 -5.34 5.34 15.44
C ALA A 57 -4.64 6.68 15.10
N ASN A 58 -4.45 6.97 13.82
CA ASN A 58 -3.87 8.23 13.37
C ASN A 58 -4.80 9.43 13.63
N HIS A 59 -6.13 9.23 13.57
CA HIS A 59 -7.11 10.28 13.86
C HIS A 59 -7.18 10.65 15.35
N ILE A 60 -7.03 9.67 16.26
CA ILE A 60 -7.03 9.92 17.71
C ILE A 60 -5.84 10.79 18.12
N ILE A 61 -4.71 10.67 17.42
CA ILE A 61 -3.55 11.53 17.62
C ILE A 61 -3.83 12.98 17.17
N ALA A 62 -4.66 13.15 16.12
CA ALA A 62 -4.95 14.46 15.52
C ALA A 62 -6.19 15.16 16.11
N ALA A 63 -7.13 14.46 16.73
CA ALA A 63 -8.37 15.04 17.24
C ALA A 63 -8.91 14.25 18.46
N ASN A 64 -9.02 14.91 19.59
CA ASN A 64 -9.81 14.43 20.77
C ASN A 64 -11.33 14.44 20.46
N LYS A 65 -11.79 13.71 19.45
CA LYS A 65 -13.21 13.58 19.11
C LYS A 65 -13.61 12.12 19.09
N GLU A 66 -14.49 11.75 20.02
CA GLU A 66 -15.31 10.54 19.96
C GLU A 66 -16.09 10.55 18.63
N GLY A 67 -15.73 9.68 17.70
CA GLY A 67 -16.44 9.49 16.45
C GLY A 67 -17.34 8.28 16.53
N ASP A 68 -18.63 8.46 16.23
CA ASP A 68 -19.61 7.39 16.02
C ASP A 68 -19.08 6.38 15.00
N SER A 69 -18.70 5.21 15.49
CA SER A 69 -18.31 4.10 14.63
C SER A 69 -19.56 3.54 13.96
N LYS A 70 -19.72 3.78 12.66
CA LYS A 70 -20.74 3.08 11.86
C LYS A 70 -20.56 1.57 12.02
N PRO A 71 -21.67 0.83 12.27
CA PRO A 71 -21.61 -0.62 12.43
C PRO A 71 -20.99 -1.29 11.21
N GLU A 72 -20.12 -2.26 11.45
CA GLU A 72 -19.58 -3.10 10.38
C GLU A 72 -20.73 -3.84 9.67
N PRO A 73 -20.64 -4.02 8.34
CA PRO A 73 -21.59 -4.86 7.62
C PRO A 73 -21.53 -6.28 8.20
N SER A 74 -22.68 -6.79 8.64
CA SER A 74 -22.83 -8.05 9.39
C SER A 74 -22.49 -9.34 8.60
N SER A 75 -22.20 -9.23 7.30
CA SER A 75 -21.81 -10.37 6.46
C SER A 75 -20.89 -9.95 5.33
N PRO A 76 -19.85 -10.76 5.02
CA PRO A 76 -18.94 -10.47 3.91
C PRO A 76 -19.71 -10.46 2.59
N SER A 77 -19.53 -9.42 1.80
CA SER A 77 -20.05 -9.41 0.44
C SER A 77 -19.36 -10.49 -0.39
N LYS A 78 -20.12 -11.14 -1.27
CA LYS A 78 -19.61 -12.23 -2.12
C LYS A 78 -18.43 -11.76 -2.97
N VAL A 79 -17.34 -12.52 -2.95
CA VAL A 79 -16.22 -12.38 -3.88
C VAL A 79 -16.21 -13.59 -4.80
N THR A 80 -16.20 -13.36 -6.09
CA THR A 80 -16.15 -14.38 -7.14
C THR A 80 -14.92 -14.17 -8.02
N THR A 81 -14.50 -15.21 -8.73
CA THR A 81 -13.36 -15.13 -9.65
C THR A 81 -13.56 -16.10 -10.82
N ASP A 82 -12.98 -15.77 -11.97
CA ASP A 82 -12.84 -16.65 -13.14
C ASP A 82 -11.53 -17.46 -13.11
N ILE A 83 -10.70 -17.27 -12.09
CA ILE A 83 -9.42 -17.96 -11.93
C ILE A 83 -9.69 -19.32 -11.26
N PRO A 84 -9.33 -20.44 -11.89
CA PRO A 84 -9.51 -21.77 -11.29
C PRO A 84 -8.77 -21.89 -9.96
N GLU A 85 -9.41 -22.52 -8.97
CA GLU A 85 -8.82 -22.83 -7.65
C GLU A 85 -8.26 -21.60 -6.90
N ALA A 86 -8.72 -20.39 -7.22
CA ALA A 86 -8.24 -19.15 -6.60
C ALA A 86 -8.68 -19.06 -5.14
N THR A 87 -7.79 -19.44 -4.25
CA THR A 87 -7.85 -19.15 -2.81
C THR A 87 -7.07 -17.88 -2.49
N ALA A 88 -7.28 -17.31 -1.31
CA ALA A 88 -6.48 -16.17 -0.85
C ALA A 88 -4.97 -16.49 -0.86
N ASN A 89 -4.59 -17.69 -0.41
CA ASN A 89 -3.20 -18.15 -0.41
C ASN A 89 -2.64 -18.35 -1.83
N ALA A 90 -3.42 -18.95 -2.73
CA ALA A 90 -2.98 -19.14 -4.11
C ALA A 90 -2.69 -17.80 -4.80
N LEU A 91 -3.62 -16.86 -4.74
CA LEU A 91 -3.44 -15.53 -5.32
C LEU A 91 -2.31 -14.73 -4.64
N TYR A 92 -2.20 -14.81 -3.31
CA TYR A 92 -1.06 -14.18 -2.61
C TYR A 92 0.28 -14.71 -3.10
N ASN A 93 0.41 -16.02 -3.30
CA ASN A 93 1.64 -16.61 -3.79
C ASN A 93 1.92 -16.30 -5.26
N GLU A 94 0.89 -16.08 -6.08
CA GLU A 94 1.02 -15.76 -7.49
C GLU A 94 1.35 -14.27 -7.74
N VAL A 95 0.57 -13.36 -7.16
CA VAL A 95 0.65 -11.93 -7.48
C VAL A 95 1.17 -11.05 -6.33
N GLY A 96 1.33 -11.59 -5.14
CA GLY A 96 1.73 -10.86 -3.93
C GLY A 96 0.61 -10.09 -3.25
N LEU A 97 0.86 -9.66 -2.01
CA LEU A 97 -0.13 -8.96 -1.18
C LEU A 97 -0.58 -7.64 -1.80
N ASP A 98 0.34 -6.84 -2.31
CA ASP A 98 0.05 -5.51 -2.81
C ASP A 98 -0.95 -5.54 -3.98
N VAL A 99 -0.74 -6.43 -4.95
CA VAL A 99 -1.68 -6.64 -6.06
C VAL A 99 -3.01 -7.20 -5.57
N LEU A 100 -2.97 -8.19 -4.66
CA LEU A 100 -4.16 -8.82 -4.11
C LEU A 100 -5.00 -7.81 -3.30
N THR A 101 -4.37 -6.95 -2.51
CA THR A 101 -5.06 -5.89 -1.76
C THR A 101 -5.78 -4.92 -2.70
N LEU A 102 -5.12 -4.46 -3.76
CA LEU A 102 -5.75 -3.59 -4.75
C LEU A 102 -6.91 -4.29 -5.46
N ALA A 103 -6.76 -5.57 -5.84
CA ALA A 103 -7.83 -6.32 -6.49
C ALA A 103 -9.05 -6.51 -5.59
N LEU A 104 -8.86 -6.65 -4.28
CA LEU A 104 -9.94 -6.81 -3.32
C LEU A 104 -10.66 -5.49 -2.98
N LEU A 105 -9.98 -4.35 -3.08
CA LEU A 105 -10.46 -3.08 -2.52
C LEU A 105 -10.74 -1.98 -3.55
N ALA A 106 -10.11 -2.01 -4.74
CA ALA A 106 -10.13 -0.87 -5.65
C ALA A 106 -11.44 -0.69 -6.43
N ASP A 107 -12.09 -1.77 -6.85
CA ASP A 107 -13.10 -1.68 -7.89
C ASP A 107 -14.50 -1.32 -7.36
N VAL A 108 -14.89 -1.90 -6.23
CA VAL A 108 -16.26 -1.70 -5.70
C VAL A 108 -16.25 -1.52 -4.18
N PRO A 109 -17.24 -0.79 -3.61
CA PRO A 109 -17.41 -0.66 -2.17
C PRO A 109 -17.61 -2.01 -1.49
N LEU A 110 -17.28 -2.10 -0.19
CA LEU A 110 -17.32 -3.34 0.58
C LEU A 110 -18.68 -4.07 0.54
N HIS A 111 -19.77 -3.32 0.54
CA HIS A 111 -21.13 -3.87 0.55
C HIS A 111 -21.58 -4.47 -0.80
N ARG A 112 -20.83 -4.25 -1.87
CA ARG A 112 -21.14 -4.79 -3.21
C ARG A 112 -20.37 -6.08 -3.49
N PRO A 113 -20.99 -7.04 -4.20
CA PRO A 113 -20.26 -8.21 -4.71
C PRO A 113 -19.08 -7.79 -5.58
N LEU A 114 -17.97 -8.48 -5.44
CA LEU A 114 -16.74 -8.27 -6.19
C LEU A 114 -16.49 -9.45 -7.11
N HIS A 115 -16.06 -9.17 -8.33
CA HIS A 115 -15.54 -10.18 -9.25
C HIS A 115 -14.08 -9.88 -9.57
N ILE A 116 -13.18 -10.80 -9.20
CA ILE A 116 -11.76 -10.70 -9.51
C ILE A 116 -11.49 -11.48 -10.78
N SER A 117 -11.09 -10.79 -11.83
CA SER A 117 -10.66 -11.41 -13.09
C SER A 117 -9.14 -11.41 -13.23
N HIS A 118 -8.64 -12.26 -14.10
CA HIS A 118 -7.22 -12.26 -14.46
C HIS A 118 -6.77 -10.87 -14.99
N ASN A 119 -7.62 -10.21 -15.76
CA ASN A 119 -7.35 -8.87 -16.28
C ASN A 119 -7.27 -7.81 -15.18
N SER A 120 -8.11 -7.90 -14.13
CA SER A 120 -8.03 -6.95 -13.02
C SER A 120 -6.71 -7.09 -12.26
N LEU A 121 -6.24 -8.31 -12.00
CA LEU A 121 -4.94 -8.56 -11.38
C LEU A 121 -3.78 -7.98 -12.21
N ILE A 122 -3.80 -8.22 -13.53
CA ILE A 122 -2.81 -7.66 -14.46
C ILE A 122 -2.85 -6.13 -14.46
N GLY A 123 -4.04 -5.53 -14.40
CA GLY A 123 -4.21 -4.07 -14.34
C GLY A 123 -3.55 -3.46 -13.10
N HIS A 124 -3.78 -4.04 -11.92
CA HIS A 124 -3.16 -3.60 -10.67
C HIS A 124 -1.65 -3.83 -10.67
N TRP A 125 -1.17 -4.98 -11.16
CA TRP A 125 0.26 -5.25 -11.30
C TRP A 125 0.94 -4.24 -12.23
N ARG A 126 0.32 -3.91 -13.38
CA ARG A 126 0.85 -2.90 -14.32
C ARG A 126 0.95 -1.52 -13.67
N TRP A 127 -0.02 -1.14 -12.85
CA TRP A 127 0.03 0.13 -12.14
C TRP A 127 1.17 0.15 -11.11
N LEU A 128 1.34 -0.89 -10.30
CA LEU A 128 2.45 -0.98 -9.35
C LEU A 128 3.81 -1.00 -10.05
N ARG A 129 3.90 -1.68 -11.19
CA ARG A 129 5.11 -1.64 -12.04
C ARG A 129 5.39 -0.23 -12.57
N LEU A 130 4.36 0.52 -12.93
CA LEU A 130 4.52 1.93 -13.34
C LEU A 130 5.05 2.76 -12.18
N VAL A 131 4.44 2.67 -10.99
CA VAL A 131 4.92 3.33 -9.76
C VAL A 131 6.39 3.01 -9.50
N TRP A 132 6.75 1.73 -9.56
CA TRP A 132 8.13 1.28 -9.38
C TRP A 132 9.10 1.91 -10.40
N ARG A 133 8.77 1.82 -11.68
CA ARG A 133 9.64 2.36 -12.74
C ARG A 133 9.85 3.85 -12.62
N THR A 134 8.81 4.56 -12.19
CA THR A 134 8.88 6.00 -12.02
C THR A 134 9.73 6.38 -10.81
N LEU A 135 9.55 5.73 -9.67
CA LEU A 135 10.15 6.15 -8.42
C LEU A 135 11.47 5.44 -8.09
N ALA A 136 11.61 4.15 -8.38
CA ALA A 136 12.83 3.41 -8.06
C ALA A 136 14.04 3.78 -8.92
N GLN A 137 13.82 4.39 -10.10
CA GLN A 137 14.88 4.80 -11.04
C GLN A 137 15.29 6.27 -10.91
N THR A 138 14.61 7.03 -10.07
CA THR A 138 14.92 8.45 -9.88
C THR A 138 16.22 8.57 -9.07
N GLU A 139 17.29 9.01 -9.69
CA GLU A 139 18.59 9.26 -9.05
C GLU A 139 18.57 10.40 -8.02
N ALA A 140 17.50 11.17 -7.99
CA ALA A 140 17.28 12.27 -7.05
C ALA A 140 16.99 11.73 -5.64
N ARG A 141 18.04 11.23 -4.98
CA ARG A 141 17.99 11.10 -3.51
C ARG A 141 17.96 12.51 -2.94
N PRO A 142 16.90 12.91 -2.24
CA PRO A 142 16.91 14.18 -1.55
C PRO A 142 18.09 14.19 -0.56
N ALA A 143 18.85 15.26 -0.54
CA ALA A 143 19.91 15.49 0.41
C ALA A 143 19.34 15.34 1.84
N ALA A 144 20.16 14.78 2.74
CA ALA A 144 19.94 14.52 4.16
C ALA A 144 18.58 14.94 4.74
N ILE A 145 17.79 13.94 5.09
CA ILE A 145 16.44 14.13 5.62
C ILE A 145 16.57 14.65 7.05
N SER A 146 15.98 15.82 7.32
CA SER A 146 15.59 16.16 8.68
C SER A 146 14.57 15.12 9.17
N PRO A 147 14.60 14.73 10.46
CA PRO A 147 13.58 13.82 11.00
C PRO A 147 12.20 14.33 10.60
N ILE A 148 11.37 13.44 10.06
CA ILE A 148 10.01 13.78 9.67
C ILE A 148 9.27 14.10 10.96
N GLU A 149 9.07 15.39 11.22
CA GLU A 149 8.09 15.84 12.18
C GLU A 149 6.73 15.52 11.59
N GLU A 150 6.09 14.45 12.10
CA GLU A 150 4.71 14.03 11.85
C GLU A 150 4.30 13.91 10.37
N PHE A 151 4.60 12.74 9.80
CA PHE A 151 4.02 12.33 8.54
C PHE A 151 2.52 12.08 8.72
N GLN A 152 1.66 12.94 8.17
CA GLN A 152 0.21 12.74 8.17
C GLN A 152 -0.28 12.25 6.79
N PRO A 153 -1.05 11.14 6.73
CA PRO A 153 -1.74 10.74 5.51
C PRO A 153 -2.62 11.89 4.99
N ALA A 154 -2.82 11.96 3.69
CA ALA A 154 -3.73 12.95 3.13
C ALA A 154 -5.12 12.82 3.75
N GLN A 155 -5.66 13.90 4.34
CA GLN A 155 -6.90 13.89 5.11
C GLN A 155 -8.06 13.25 4.34
N MET A 156 -8.20 13.55 3.04
CA MET A 156 -9.28 13.00 2.19
C MET A 156 -9.22 11.47 2.09
N LEU A 157 -8.02 10.89 1.98
CA LEU A 157 -7.84 9.44 1.92
C LEU A 157 -8.19 8.81 3.27
N HIS A 158 -7.80 9.46 4.34
CA HIS A 158 -8.10 9.07 5.71
C HIS A 158 -9.61 9.02 5.98
N ASP A 159 -10.35 10.07 5.62
CA ASP A 159 -11.80 10.13 5.77
C ASP A 159 -12.49 9.01 4.97
N ALA A 160 -12.01 8.74 3.75
CA ALA A 160 -12.53 7.64 2.94
C ALA A 160 -12.34 6.26 3.60
N LEU A 161 -11.20 6.04 4.28
CA LEU A 161 -10.95 4.80 5.03
C LEU A 161 -11.87 4.68 6.25
N LEU A 162 -12.06 5.75 7.02
CA LEU A 162 -12.98 5.76 8.16
C LEU A 162 -14.42 5.45 7.78
N GLU A 163 -14.82 5.85 6.56
CA GLU A 163 -16.15 5.58 6.01
C GLU A 163 -16.26 4.24 5.26
N ASN A 164 -15.25 3.38 5.29
CA ASN A 164 -15.16 2.12 4.55
C ASN A 164 -15.26 2.29 3.01
N ARG A 165 -14.89 3.47 2.49
CA ARG A 165 -14.84 3.78 1.05
C ARG A 165 -13.46 3.52 0.46
N ASN A 166 -12.94 2.30 0.63
CA ASN A 166 -11.58 1.93 0.23
C ASN A 166 -11.33 2.12 -1.27
N ASN A 167 -12.33 1.88 -2.10
CA ASN A 167 -12.25 2.11 -3.54
C ASN A 167 -12.04 3.61 -3.87
N VAL A 168 -12.65 4.51 -3.11
CA VAL A 168 -12.42 5.96 -3.24
C VAL A 168 -11.00 6.32 -2.76
N ALA A 169 -10.57 5.78 -1.62
CA ALA A 169 -9.22 5.99 -1.11
C ALA A 169 -8.14 5.53 -2.10
N ILE A 170 -8.33 4.37 -2.76
CA ILE A 170 -7.40 3.89 -3.79
C ILE A 170 -7.45 4.77 -5.06
N ALA A 171 -8.62 5.28 -5.43
CA ALA A 171 -8.72 6.24 -6.54
C ALA A 171 -7.95 7.54 -6.23
N GLN A 172 -8.06 8.04 -4.99
CA GLN A 172 -7.30 9.20 -4.52
C GLN A 172 -5.79 8.92 -4.50
N LEU A 173 -5.38 7.73 -4.04
CA LEU A 173 -3.97 7.32 -4.09
C LEU A 173 -3.42 7.33 -5.54
N ARG A 174 -4.21 6.87 -6.50
CA ARG A 174 -3.82 6.92 -7.92
C ARG A 174 -3.73 8.34 -8.45
N GLN A 175 -4.63 9.22 -8.02
CA GLN A 175 -4.57 10.64 -8.36
C GLN A 175 -3.32 11.30 -7.77
N MET A 176 -2.99 11.03 -6.50
CA MET A 176 -1.74 11.51 -5.88
C MET A 176 -0.51 11.11 -6.69
N PHE A 177 -0.47 9.88 -7.21
CA PHE A 177 0.63 9.44 -8.08
C PHE A 177 0.68 10.23 -9.39
N HIS A 178 -0.47 10.50 -10.00
CA HIS A 178 -0.56 11.32 -11.21
C HIS A 178 -0.05 12.75 -10.96
N ASP A 179 -0.44 13.34 -9.83
CA ASP A 179 -0.09 14.72 -9.46
C ASP A 179 1.41 14.90 -9.15
N LEU A 180 2.15 13.80 -8.91
CA LEU A 180 3.61 13.84 -8.78
C LEU A 180 4.30 14.27 -10.09
N HIS A 181 3.67 14.08 -11.24
CA HIS A 181 4.21 14.36 -12.57
C HIS A 181 3.65 15.63 -13.20
N GLU A 182 2.60 16.22 -12.62
CA GLU A 182 2.01 17.48 -13.09
C GLU A 182 2.68 18.68 -12.43
N GLY A 183 3.98 18.89 -12.67
CA GLY A 183 4.69 20.10 -12.28
C GLY A 183 4.84 21.08 -13.44
N PRO A 184 4.79 22.42 -13.23
CA PRO A 184 4.89 23.43 -14.27
C PRO A 184 6.34 23.69 -14.65
N CYS A 185 7.02 22.77 -15.33
CA CYS A 185 8.41 23.03 -15.76
C CYS A 185 8.65 22.63 -17.21
N VAL A 186 8.46 23.60 -18.09
CA VAL A 186 9.06 23.59 -19.41
C VAL A 186 10.53 23.99 -19.22
N GLY A 187 11.45 22.99 -19.20
CA GLY A 187 12.89 23.24 -19.33
C GLY A 187 13.80 22.96 -18.14
N GLU A 188 13.28 22.54 -16.98
CA GLU A 188 14.09 22.04 -15.85
C GLU A 188 13.90 20.53 -15.67
N PRO A 189 14.90 19.78 -15.15
CA PRO A 189 14.72 18.37 -14.82
C PRO A 189 13.55 18.24 -13.85
N GLU A 190 12.59 17.36 -14.17
CA GLU A 190 11.39 17.09 -13.36
C GLU A 190 11.80 16.83 -11.91
N GLN A 191 11.72 17.84 -11.08
CA GLN A 191 11.98 17.73 -9.66
C GLN A 191 10.65 17.39 -8.99
N ILE A 192 10.50 16.13 -8.60
CA ILE A 192 9.31 15.70 -7.85
C ILE A 192 9.24 16.49 -6.54
N ASP A 193 8.09 17.11 -6.29
CA ASP A 193 7.79 17.77 -5.04
C ASP A 193 7.93 16.78 -3.88
N ARG A 194 8.84 17.09 -2.95
CA ARG A 194 9.22 16.23 -1.84
C ARG A 194 8.04 15.90 -0.94
N ASP A 195 7.23 16.88 -0.60
CA ASP A 195 6.11 16.71 0.34
C ASP A 195 5.00 15.87 -0.29
N LYS A 196 4.74 16.08 -1.58
CA LYS A 196 3.81 15.25 -2.36
C LYS A 196 4.31 13.80 -2.44
N LEU A 197 5.61 13.60 -2.73
CA LEU A 197 6.20 12.25 -2.79
C LEU A 197 6.07 11.52 -1.46
N TYR A 198 6.40 12.18 -0.37
CA TYR A 198 6.34 11.58 0.97
C TYR A 198 4.91 11.25 1.36
N SER A 199 3.97 12.16 1.10
CA SER A 199 2.55 11.91 1.30
C SER A 199 2.07 10.72 0.47
N PHE A 200 2.47 10.63 -0.80
CA PHE A 200 2.15 9.48 -1.65
C PHE A 200 2.72 8.17 -1.11
N LEU A 201 4.01 8.12 -0.74
CA LEU A 201 4.68 6.90 -0.27
C LEU A 201 4.05 6.34 1.01
N ALA A 202 3.69 7.20 1.95
CA ALA A 202 3.03 6.71 3.15
C ALA A 202 1.61 6.19 2.87
N ASN A 203 0.84 6.88 2.03
CA ASN A 203 -0.47 6.38 1.65
C ASN A 203 -0.35 5.10 0.81
N LEU A 204 0.67 4.97 -0.03
CA LEU A 204 0.98 3.73 -0.75
C LEU A 204 1.26 2.57 0.22
N THR A 205 2.03 2.81 1.28
CA THR A 205 2.38 1.80 2.28
C THR A 205 1.16 1.25 3.04
N LEU A 206 0.07 2.01 3.15
CA LEU A 206 -1.17 1.53 3.76
C LEU A 206 -1.78 0.38 2.95
N PHE A 207 -1.87 0.51 1.64
CA PHE A 207 -2.51 -0.46 0.74
C PHE A 207 -1.53 -1.49 0.17
N CYS A 208 -0.31 -1.05 -0.10
CA CYS A 208 0.73 -1.81 -0.78
C CYS A 208 2.01 -1.80 0.07
N PRO A 209 2.01 -2.52 1.22
CA PRO A 209 3.10 -2.39 2.19
C PRO A 209 4.45 -2.85 1.66
N PHE A 210 4.51 -3.81 0.76
CA PHE A 210 5.78 -4.30 0.24
C PHE A 210 6.49 -3.25 -0.64
N ILE A 211 5.81 -2.75 -1.66
CA ILE A 211 6.37 -1.70 -2.52
C ILE A 211 6.52 -0.38 -1.78
N GLY A 212 5.58 -0.06 -0.89
CA GLY A 212 5.60 1.16 -0.10
C GLY A 212 6.80 1.21 0.87
N CYS A 213 7.07 0.13 1.60
CA CYS A 213 8.22 0.03 2.49
C CYS A 213 9.54 0.11 1.71
N GLU A 214 9.66 -0.62 0.60
CA GLU A 214 10.87 -0.61 -0.22
C GLU A 214 11.18 0.80 -0.76
N LEU A 215 10.19 1.45 -1.39
CA LEU A 215 10.38 2.81 -1.88
C LEU A 215 10.64 3.81 -0.75
N SER A 216 9.92 3.73 0.37
CA SER A 216 10.16 4.57 1.54
C SER A 216 11.59 4.40 2.09
N CYS A 217 12.10 3.18 2.08
CA CYS A 217 13.49 2.91 2.47
C CYS A 217 14.49 3.51 1.48
N GLN A 218 14.24 3.40 0.17
CA GLN A 218 15.10 3.98 -0.87
C GLN A 218 15.17 5.51 -0.77
N TYR A 219 14.06 6.15 -0.42
CA TYR A 219 14.01 7.59 -0.18
C TYR A 219 14.45 7.99 1.25
N GLY A 220 14.87 7.02 2.08
CA GLY A 220 15.38 7.25 3.43
C GLY A 220 14.32 7.68 4.44
N LEU A 221 13.04 7.45 4.17
CA LEU A 221 11.91 7.73 5.07
C LEU A 221 11.84 6.74 6.22
N ILE A 222 12.25 5.49 5.96
CA ILE A 222 12.37 4.44 6.95
C ILE A 222 13.73 3.77 6.84
N GLU A 223 14.22 3.24 7.94
CA GLU A 223 15.44 2.41 7.94
C GLU A 223 15.08 0.97 7.55
N ALA A 224 15.93 0.35 6.75
CA ALA A 224 15.79 -1.06 6.46
C ALA A 224 15.96 -1.87 7.75
N PRO A 225 15.00 -2.75 8.09
CA PRO A 225 14.99 -3.44 9.38
C PRO A 225 16.20 -4.36 9.59
N TRP A 226 16.84 -4.83 8.52
CA TRP A 226 18.06 -5.66 8.58
C TRP A 226 19.34 -4.87 8.86
N THR A 227 19.31 -3.54 8.84
CA THR A 227 20.49 -2.73 9.15
C THR A 227 20.79 -2.65 10.65
N LYS A 228 19.76 -2.84 11.51
CA LYS A 228 19.92 -2.81 12.98
C LYS A 228 20.56 -4.05 13.60
N GLY A 229 20.75 -5.14 12.84
CA GLY A 229 21.31 -6.42 13.32
C GLY A 229 22.80 -6.59 13.13
N SER A 230 23.52 -5.67 12.49
CA SER A 230 24.95 -5.81 12.18
C SER A 230 25.90 -5.17 13.21
N LEU A 231 25.38 -4.73 14.35
CA LEU A 231 26.16 -4.15 15.45
C LEU A 231 25.93 -4.91 16.77
N LYS A 232 26.29 -6.18 16.81
CA LYS A 232 26.65 -6.87 18.05
C LYS A 232 27.70 -7.95 17.76
#